data_a2e5485a90c37362c271b5d7dcb20c74
#
_entry.id   a2e5485a90c37362c271b5d7dcb20c74
#
_cell.length_a   1.000
_cell.length_b   1.000
_cell.length_c   1.000
_cell.angle_alpha   90.00
_cell.angle_beta   90.00
_cell.angle_gamma   90.00
#
_symmetry.space_group_name_H-M   'P 1'
#
loop_
_entity.id
_entity.type
_entity.pdbx_description
1 polymer ?
#
loop_
_entity_poly.entity_id
_entity_poly.type
_entity_poly.pdbx_seq_one_letter_code
_entity_poly.pdbx_strand_id
1 'polypeptide(L)'
;MRRLCTIGHTKKPLEHFINLLRQSGVDLVIDVRLNNTSQLAGFSKRDDMAFLLREGFGIEYLHLPELAPTQEMLDDYSTTKDWEMYEAKFRELIVERDMTHLVLDHASDYDTPCLLCSEDDPTKCHRRLLAEALAASLPDLEVLNLR
;
A
#
# COMPACT_ATOMS: atom_id res chain seq x y z
N MET A 1 -0.80 -15.02 -6.61
CA MET A 1 -1.10 -13.58 -6.86
C MET A 1 -1.21 -13.35 -8.35
N ARG A 2 -2.40 -13.00 -8.79
CA ARG A 2 -2.70 -12.78 -10.21
C ARG A 2 -2.83 -11.29 -10.51
N ARG A 3 -3.34 -10.54 -9.57
CA ARG A 3 -3.57 -9.10 -9.67
C ARG A 3 -3.06 -8.42 -8.41
N LEU A 4 -2.47 -7.26 -8.56
CA LEU A 4 -2.08 -6.41 -7.44
C LEU A 4 -2.83 -5.09 -7.55
N CYS A 5 -3.57 -4.74 -6.51
CA CYS A 5 -4.22 -3.45 -6.42
C CYS A 5 -3.40 -2.50 -5.56
N THR A 6 -3.61 -1.21 -5.74
CA THR A 6 -3.14 -0.17 -4.82
C THR A 6 -4.30 0.75 -4.48
N ILE A 7 -4.32 1.29 -3.26
CA ILE A 7 -5.37 2.19 -2.81
C ILE A 7 -4.82 3.20 -1.80
N GLY A 8 -5.34 4.42 -1.82
CA GLY A 8 -5.13 5.41 -0.77
C GLY A 8 -6.40 5.61 0.01
N HIS A 9 -6.30 5.93 1.30
CA HIS A 9 -7.51 6.11 2.12
C HIS A 9 -7.99 7.55 2.19
N THR A 10 -7.15 8.55 1.87
CA THR A 10 -7.54 9.96 1.96
C THR A 10 -8.55 10.33 0.87
N LYS A 11 -9.34 11.36 1.13
CA LYS A 11 -10.34 11.90 0.19
C LYS A 11 -11.40 10.88 -0.22
N LYS A 12 -11.63 9.86 0.61
CA LYS A 12 -12.63 8.82 0.35
C LYS A 12 -13.52 8.62 1.57
N PRO A 13 -14.85 8.65 1.42
CA PRO A 13 -15.72 8.10 2.45
C PRO A 13 -15.47 6.59 2.61
N LEU A 14 -15.79 6.07 3.78
CA LEU A 14 -15.63 4.63 4.06
C LEU A 14 -16.36 3.77 3.03
N GLU A 15 -17.58 4.14 2.66
CA GLU A 15 -18.36 3.38 1.68
C GLU A 15 -17.61 3.25 0.35
N HIS A 16 -17.07 4.34 -0.16
CA HIS A 16 -16.31 4.31 -1.41
C HIS A 16 -15.06 3.45 -1.30
N PHE A 17 -14.32 3.60 -0.20
CA PHE A 17 -13.12 2.81 0.08
C PHE A 17 -13.43 1.31 0.05
N ILE A 18 -14.45 0.88 0.80
CA ILE A 18 -14.85 -0.52 0.87
C ILE A 18 -15.35 -1.03 -0.49
N ASN A 19 -16.14 -0.23 -1.19
CA ASN A 19 -16.67 -0.64 -2.50
C ASN A 19 -15.55 -0.87 -3.52
N LEU A 20 -14.51 -0.04 -3.53
CA LEU A 20 -13.36 -0.25 -4.40
C LEU A 20 -12.69 -1.60 -4.13
N LEU A 21 -12.46 -1.91 -2.87
CA LEU A 21 -11.83 -3.19 -2.49
C LEU A 21 -12.70 -4.38 -2.90
N ARG A 22 -13.99 -4.31 -2.63
CA ARG A 22 -14.93 -5.42 -2.92
C ARG A 22 -15.12 -5.64 -4.41
N GLN A 23 -15.32 -4.58 -5.18
CA GLN A 23 -15.52 -4.66 -6.63
C GLN A 23 -14.29 -5.19 -7.35
N SER A 24 -13.11 -4.97 -6.81
CA SER A 24 -11.86 -5.46 -7.37
C SER A 24 -11.50 -6.87 -6.89
N GLY A 25 -12.28 -7.44 -5.98
CA GLY A 25 -12.03 -8.79 -5.46
C GLY A 25 -10.82 -8.87 -4.53
N VAL A 26 -10.49 -7.79 -3.84
CA VAL A 26 -9.36 -7.77 -2.91
C VAL A 26 -9.60 -8.74 -1.76
N ASP A 27 -8.62 -9.60 -1.51
CA ASP A 27 -8.66 -10.59 -0.43
C ASP A 27 -7.62 -10.34 0.68
N LEU A 28 -6.63 -9.46 0.41
CA LEU A 28 -5.63 -9.07 1.40
C LEU A 28 -5.29 -7.59 1.23
N VAL A 29 -5.33 -6.83 2.31
CA VAL A 29 -4.80 -5.46 2.35
C VAL A 29 -3.45 -5.48 3.05
N ILE A 30 -2.41 -5.04 2.37
CA ILE A 30 -1.07 -4.87 2.91
C ILE A 30 -0.86 -3.38 3.16
N ASP A 31 -0.81 -2.99 4.42
CA ASP A 31 -0.61 -1.61 4.83
C ASP A 31 0.89 -1.30 4.78
N VAL A 32 1.27 -0.44 3.85
CA VAL A 32 2.67 -0.05 3.61
C VAL A 32 2.99 1.32 4.19
N ARG A 33 2.14 1.83 5.09
CA ARG A 33 2.37 3.09 5.78
C ARG A 33 3.34 2.90 6.93
N LEU A 34 4.21 3.88 7.15
CA LEU A 34 5.05 3.91 8.35
C LEU A 34 4.22 4.31 9.57
N ASN A 35 3.41 5.38 9.44
CA ASN A 35 2.60 5.95 10.52
C ASN A 35 1.11 5.67 10.24
N ASN A 36 0.48 4.84 11.05
CA ASN A 36 -0.91 4.40 10.81
C ASN A 36 -1.77 4.32 12.08
N THR A 37 -1.35 5.01 13.14
CA THR A 37 -2.05 4.96 14.43
C THR A 37 -2.62 6.30 14.89
N SER A 38 -2.63 7.32 14.01
CA SER A 38 -3.15 8.64 14.34
C SER A 38 -4.64 8.57 14.69
N GLN A 39 -5.03 9.22 15.79
CA GLN A 39 -6.44 9.35 16.18
C GLN A 39 -7.26 10.14 15.16
N LEU A 40 -6.61 10.98 14.37
CA LEU A 40 -7.28 11.77 13.33
C LEU A 40 -7.52 10.98 12.03
N ALA A 41 -7.02 9.75 11.94
CA ALA A 41 -7.15 8.95 10.74
C ALA A 41 -8.55 8.31 10.57
N GLY A 42 -9.41 8.36 11.58
CA GLY A 42 -10.74 7.76 11.49
C GLY A 42 -10.68 6.26 11.26
N PHE A 43 -11.45 5.77 10.28
CA PHE A 43 -11.49 4.34 9.95
C PHE A 43 -10.15 3.79 9.46
N SER A 44 -9.26 4.64 9.00
CA SER A 44 -7.97 4.22 8.44
C SER A 44 -6.90 3.95 9.50
N LYS A 45 -7.21 4.16 10.77
CA LYS A 45 -6.32 3.80 11.87
C LYS A 45 -6.12 2.29 11.89
N ARG A 46 -4.88 1.85 12.07
CA ARG A 46 -4.46 0.45 11.88
C ARG A 46 -5.41 -0.59 12.49
N ASP A 47 -5.67 -0.49 13.78
CA ASP A 47 -6.43 -1.54 14.48
C ASP A 47 -7.92 -1.50 14.10
N ASP A 48 -8.48 -0.32 13.89
CA ASP A 48 -9.86 -0.17 13.46
C ASP A 48 -10.05 -0.71 12.04
N MET A 49 -9.13 -0.40 11.14
CA MET A 49 -9.17 -0.91 9.77
C MET A 49 -9.02 -2.43 9.74
N ALA A 50 -8.09 -2.97 10.51
CA ALA A 50 -7.89 -4.42 10.59
C ALA A 50 -9.15 -5.14 11.03
N PHE A 51 -9.79 -4.65 12.09
CA PHE A 51 -11.05 -5.22 12.60
C PHE A 51 -12.16 -5.13 11.55
N LEU A 52 -12.35 -3.94 10.98
CA LEU A 52 -13.39 -3.69 10.00
C LEU A 52 -13.27 -4.60 8.77
N LEU A 53 -12.07 -4.70 8.22
CA LEU A 53 -11.84 -5.50 7.01
C LEU A 53 -12.04 -6.99 7.27
N ARG A 54 -11.51 -7.51 8.37
CA ARG A 54 -11.63 -8.93 8.71
C ARG A 54 -13.05 -9.31 9.08
N GLU A 55 -13.63 -8.61 10.04
CA GLU A 55 -14.92 -8.97 10.61
C GLU A 55 -16.10 -8.52 9.76
N GLY A 56 -15.96 -7.40 9.06
CA GLY A 56 -17.03 -6.86 8.25
C GLY A 56 -17.07 -7.40 6.83
N PHE A 57 -15.92 -7.69 6.24
CA PHE A 57 -15.82 -7.97 4.80
C PHE A 57 -15.00 -9.20 4.43
N GLY A 58 -14.42 -9.89 5.41
CA GLY A 58 -13.63 -11.09 5.15
C GLY A 58 -12.34 -10.81 4.37
N ILE A 59 -11.82 -9.60 4.46
CA ILE A 59 -10.56 -9.18 3.82
C ILE A 59 -9.48 -9.21 4.87
N GLU A 60 -8.40 -9.97 4.64
CA GLU A 60 -7.27 -9.99 5.56
C GLU A 60 -6.53 -8.65 5.55
N TYR A 61 -5.92 -8.31 6.68
CA TYR A 61 -5.15 -7.09 6.84
C TYR A 61 -3.79 -7.41 7.45
N LEU A 62 -2.74 -6.85 6.87
CA LEU A 62 -1.38 -7.04 7.33
C LEU A 62 -0.64 -5.71 7.26
N HIS A 63 -0.02 -5.29 8.37
CA HIS A 63 0.85 -4.13 8.39
C HIS A 63 2.30 -4.57 8.25
N LEU A 64 2.96 -4.13 7.19
CA LEU A 64 4.37 -4.42 6.93
C LEU A 64 5.17 -3.11 6.86
N PRO A 65 5.60 -2.58 8.01
CA PRO A 65 6.37 -1.34 8.04
C PRO A 65 7.71 -1.45 7.30
N GLU A 66 8.21 -2.66 7.07
CA GLU A 66 9.41 -2.90 6.26
C GLU A 66 9.22 -2.45 4.81
N LEU A 67 7.97 -2.33 4.36
CA LEU A 67 7.63 -1.83 3.01
C LEU A 67 7.42 -0.32 2.98
N ALA A 68 7.55 0.35 4.11
CA ALA A 68 7.37 1.78 4.22
C ALA A 68 8.68 2.54 3.96
N PRO A 69 8.59 3.82 3.57
CA PRO A 69 9.78 4.67 3.57
C PRO A 69 10.28 4.87 4.99
N THR A 70 11.52 5.34 5.14
CA THR A 70 12.05 5.73 6.45
C THR A 70 11.44 7.07 6.88
N GLN A 71 11.45 7.35 8.19
CA GLN A 71 10.98 8.65 8.69
C GLN A 71 11.83 9.79 8.11
N GLU A 72 13.14 9.58 7.96
CA GLU A 72 14.02 10.57 7.34
C GLU A 72 13.59 10.90 5.91
N MET A 73 13.26 9.90 5.11
CA MET A 73 12.78 10.12 3.74
C MET A 73 11.48 10.92 3.71
N LEU A 74 10.56 10.62 4.61
CA LEU A 74 9.29 11.35 4.71
C LEU A 74 9.51 12.80 5.11
N ASP A 75 10.38 13.04 6.09
CA ASP A 75 10.70 14.38 6.57
C ASP A 75 11.38 15.21 5.48
N ASP A 76 12.35 14.64 4.79
CA ASP A 76 13.06 15.30 3.69
C ASP A 76 12.10 15.69 2.56
N TYR A 77 11.23 14.76 2.14
CA TYR A 77 10.25 15.05 1.10
C TYR A 77 9.25 16.12 1.54
N SER A 78 8.81 16.08 2.79
CA SER A 78 7.93 17.10 3.34
C SER A 78 8.53 18.50 3.27
N THR A 79 9.85 18.61 3.48
CA THR A 79 10.58 19.89 3.45
C THR A 79 10.91 20.32 2.03
N THR A 80 11.48 19.44 1.21
CA THR A 80 12.04 19.79 -0.09
C THR A 80 11.02 19.73 -1.22
N LYS A 81 9.98 18.87 -1.09
CA LYS A 81 9.03 18.52 -2.15
C LYS A 81 9.73 17.96 -3.40
N ASP A 82 10.93 17.43 -3.25
CA ASP A 82 11.72 16.85 -4.34
C ASP A 82 11.33 15.38 -4.53
N TRP A 83 10.35 15.16 -5.39
CA TRP A 83 9.85 13.81 -5.67
C TRP A 83 10.91 12.93 -6.35
N GLU A 84 11.70 13.49 -7.26
CA GLU A 84 12.71 12.70 -7.98
C GLU A 84 13.73 12.11 -7.02
N MET A 85 14.17 12.90 -6.03
CA MET A 85 15.10 12.42 -5.00
C MET A 85 14.44 11.36 -4.13
N TYR A 86 13.19 11.58 -3.71
CA TYR A 86 12.43 10.60 -2.92
C TYR A 86 12.27 9.28 -3.68
N GLU A 87 11.88 9.35 -4.94
CA GLU A 87 11.70 8.17 -5.80
C GLU A 87 13.01 7.38 -5.91
N ALA A 88 14.13 8.06 -6.18
CA ALA A 88 15.44 7.40 -6.30
C ALA A 88 15.81 6.69 -5.01
N LYS A 89 15.65 7.35 -3.86
CA LYS A 89 15.95 6.76 -2.55
C LYS A 89 15.04 5.58 -2.23
N PHE A 90 13.75 5.68 -2.55
CA PHE A 90 12.84 4.59 -2.28
C PHE A 90 13.11 3.38 -3.18
N ARG A 91 13.48 3.60 -4.44
CA ARG A 91 13.88 2.50 -5.33
C ARG A 91 15.13 1.77 -4.81
N GLU A 92 16.09 2.50 -4.25
CA GLU A 92 17.24 1.90 -3.59
C GLU A 92 16.81 1.06 -2.38
N LEU A 93 15.86 1.57 -1.60
CA LEU A 93 15.34 0.89 -0.42
C LEU A 93 14.60 -0.40 -0.79
N ILE A 94 13.87 -0.41 -1.90
CA ILE A 94 13.21 -1.62 -2.41
C ILE A 94 14.24 -2.73 -2.63
N VAL A 95 15.35 -2.41 -3.25
CA VAL A 95 16.43 -3.38 -3.51
C VAL A 95 17.13 -3.78 -2.21
N GLU A 96 17.50 -2.82 -1.39
CA GLU A 96 18.23 -3.05 -0.14
C GLU A 96 17.47 -3.97 0.81
N ARG A 97 16.16 -3.76 0.94
CA ARG A 97 15.31 -4.56 1.83
C ARG A 97 14.68 -5.77 1.14
N ASP A 98 14.94 -5.96 -0.14
CA ASP A 98 14.31 -7.02 -0.96
C ASP A 98 12.77 -7.02 -0.79
N MET A 99 12.18 -5.86 -0.99
CA MET A 99 10.75 -5.65 -0.71
C MET A 99 9.85 -6.52 -1.60
N THR A 100 10.26 -6.79 -2.83
CA THR A 100 9.48 -7.65 -3.74
C THR A 100 9.36 -9.06 -3.18
N HIS A 101 10.45 -9.61 -2.66
CA HIS A 101 10.45 -10.93 -2.03
C HIS A 101 9.57 -10.94 -0.77
N LEU A 102 9.66 -9.89 0.04
CA LEU A 102 8.86 -9.75 1.25
C LEU A 102 7.36 -9.75 0.94
N VAL A 103 6.93 -9.01 -0.10
CA VAL A 103 5.53 -9.02 -0.53
C VAL A 103 5.12 -10.44 -0.97
N LEU A 104 5.95 -11.09 -1.77
CA LEU A 104 5.63 -12.44 -2.27
C LEU A 104 5.52 -13.46 -1.14
N ASP A 105 6.38 -13.38 -0.12
CA ASP A 105 6.32 -14.27 1.03
C ASP A 105 4.97 -14.19 1.75
N HIS A 106 4.40 -13.00 1.85
CA HIS A 106 3.14 -12.77 2.57
C HIS A 106 1.90 -12.88 1.69
N ALA A 107 2.02 -12.62 0.40
CA ALA A 107 0.87 -12.45 -0.49
C ALA A 107 0.68 -13.56 -1.53
N SER A 108 1.61 -14.52 -1.63
CA SER A 108 1.54 -15.55 -2.69
C SER A 108 0.29 -16.44 -2.60
N ASP A 109 -0.27 -16.62 -1.39
CA ASP A 109 -1.48 -17.42 -1.18
C ASP A 109 -2.78 -16.66 -1.47
N TYR A 110 -2.68 -15.38 -1.82
CA TYR A 110 -3.84 -14.52 -2.08
C TYR A 110 -3.94 -14.21 -3.58
N ASP A 111 -5.17 -14.12 -4.08
CA ASP A 111 -5.43 -13.85 -5.49
C ASP A 111 -5.21 -12.38 -5.84
N THR A 112 -5.69 -11.48 -5.00
CA THR A 112 -5.71 -10.04 -5.29
C THR A 112 -5.34 -9.22 -4.05
N PRO A 113 -4.05 -9.21 -3.67
CA PRO A 113 -3.60 -8.32 -2.60
C PRO A 113 -3.65 -6.86 -3.05
N CYS A 114 -3.79 -5.95 -2.07
CA CYS A 114 -3.88 -4.52 -2.30
C CYS A 114 -2.91 -3.78 -1.37
N LEU A 115 -2.03 -2.97 -1.93
CA LEU A 115 -1.13 -2.10 -1.16
C LEU A 115 -1.88 -0.86 -0.72
N LEU A 116 -1.91 -0.59 0.56
CA LEU A 116 -2.59 0.56 1.16
C LEU A 116 -1.60 1.61 1.61
N CYS A 117 -1.81 2.84 1.18
CA CYS A 117 -1.08 4.02 1.64
C CYS A 117 -2.08 5.16 1.95
N SER A 118 -1.57 6.33 2.29
CA SER A 118 -2.43 7.48 2.60
C SER A 118 -2.92 8.21 1.35
N GLU A 119 -2.03 8.44 0.39
CA GLU A 119 -2.31 9.29 -0.78
C GLU A 119 -3.39 8.72 -1.69
N ASP A 120 -4.35 9.59 -2.07
CA ASP A 120 -5.39 9.21 -3.03
C ASP A 120 -4.78 8.98 -4.42
N ASP A 121 -3.95 9.90 -4.89
CA ASP A 121 -3.28 9.81 -6.18
C ASP A 121 -2.00 8.97 -6.05
N PRO A 122 -1.86 7.87 -6.80
CA PRO A 122 -0.67 7.02 -6.71
C PRO A 122 0.58 7.64 -7.34
N THR A 123 0.47 8.69 -8.14
CA THR A 123 1.57 9.25 -8.96
C THR A 123 2.80 9.58 -8.12
N LYS A 124 2.62 10.24 -6.98
CA LYS A 124 3.70 10.58 -6.06
C LYS A 124 3.54 9.86 -4.73
N CYS A 125 3.50 8.53 -4.80
CA CYS A 125 3.35 7.67 -3.64
C CYS A 125 4.24 6.43 -3.80
N HIS A 126 4.86 6.03 -2.69
CA HIS A 126 5.78 4.88 -2.69
C HIS A 126 5.08 3.57 -3.05
N ARG A 127 3.76 3.46 -2.82
CA ARG A 127 3.02 2.24 -3.21
C ARG A 127 3.08 1.98 -4.71
N ARG A 128 3.08 3.04 -5.52
CA ARG A 128 3.24 2.91 -6.97
C ARG A 128 4.61 2.34 -7.33
N LEU A 129 5.64 2.84 -6.70
CA LEU A 129 7.01 2.38 -6.94
C LEU A 129 7.18 0.91 -6.59
N LEU A 130 6.59 0.48 -5.47
CA LEU A 130 6.62 -0.92 -5.05
C LEU A 130 5.82 -1.79 -6.02
N ALA A 131 4.64 -1.34 -6.45
CA ALA A 131 3.83 -2.08 -7.43
C ALA A 131 4.56 -2.23 -8.77
N GLU A 132 5.25 -1.19 -9.23
CA GLU A 132 6.06 -1.25 -10.45
C GLU A 132 7.21 -2.26 -10.33
N ALA A 133 7.88 -2.28 -9.17
CA ALA A 133 8.96 -3.25 -8.92
C ALA A 133 8.43 -4.69 -8.94
N LEU A 134 7.26 -4.94 -8.37
CA LEU A 134 6.61 -6.24 -8.42
C LEU A 134 6.22 -6.63 -9.84
N ALA A 135 5.66 -5.71 -10.61
CA ALA A 135 5.29 -5.96 -12.00
C ALA A 135 6.52 -6.28 -12.86
N ALA A 136 7.65 -5.64 -12.60
CA ALA A 136 8.90 -5.93 -13.30
C ALA A 136 9.41 -7.35 -13.00
N SER A 137 9.16 -7.85 -11.80
CA SER A 137 9.58 -9.20 -11.38
C SER A 137 8.60 -10.28 -11.81
N LEU A 138 7.33 -9.93 -12.07
CA LEU A 138 6.25 -10.86 -12.40
C LEU A 138 5.55 -10.38 -13.67
N PRO A 139 6.00 -10.82 -14.85
CA PRO A 139 5.50 -10.29 -16.15
C PRO A 139 3.99 -10.41 -16.35
N ASP A 140 3.35 -11.41 -15.76
CA ASP A 140 1.91 -11.64 -15.92
C ASP A 140 1.06 -10.90 -14.88
N LEU A 141 1.69 -10.15 -13.98
CA LEU A 141 0.96 -9.44 -12.92
C LEU A 141 0.23 -8.22 -13.48
N GLU A 142 -1.09 -8.18 -13.27
CA GLU A 142 -1.91 -7.01 -13.57
C GLU A 142 -1.88 -6.05 -12.36
N VAL A 143 -1.60 -4.78 -12.59
CA VAL A 143 -1.60 -3.75 -11.54
C VAL A 143 -2.76 -2.79 -11.75
N LEU A 144 -3.58 -2.59 -10.71
CA LEU A 144 -4.71 -1.67 -10.70
C LEU A 144 -4.57 -0.65 -9.57
N ASN A 145 -4.58 0.64 -9.91
CA ASN A 145 -4.60 1.72 -8.94
C ASN A 145 -6.04 2.15 -8.68
N LEU A 146 -6.57 1.80 -7.51
CA LEU A 146 -7.96 2.08 -7.13
C LEU A 146 -8.10 3.51 -6.59
N ARG A 147 -9.11 4.24 -7.06
CA ARG A 147 -9.37 5.62 -6.62
C ARG A 147 -10.83 5.89 -6.37
#